data_0b6d553af24aae13143f407240c90e7b
#
_entry.id   0b6d553af24aae13143f407240c90e7b
#
_cell.length_a   1.000
_cell.length_b   1.000
_cell.length_c   1.000
_cell.angle_alpha   90.00
_cell.angle_beta   90.00
_cell.angle_gamma   90.00
#
_symmetry.space_group_name_H-M   'P 1'
#
loop_
_entity.id
_entity.type
_entity.pdbx_description
1 polymer ?
#
loop_
_entity_poly.entity_id
_entity_poly.type
_entity_poly.pdbx_seq_one_letter_code
_entity_poly.pdbx_strand_id
1 'polypeptide(L)'
;GDDGCTLSKYPGSSVGYLIAVTGGTVTFDDITINDDSISVSGGKTVINGGTYNKLSVSGGTVTINSGTFSSIDVSAEGKALKDLLGENKAFTTSDGKLFDASKVSESDNSLTVIDHSKHEYDETGRCGCGYQCAHSEINAEGVCNECNAKMYAAVTVKSETGTTVKYFTKLTEAFEFAAKNENKGCTLKMLRDFFDRNTDINVNGGELTVDMNGFGVYINSFNGSGTQITIRSDSKCTFGVENGFSMDGGTVTFSGEVSV
;
A
#
# COMPACT_ATOMS: atom_id res chain seq x y z
N GLY A 1 6.91 41.37 -10.61
CA GLY A 1 7.55 40.22 -10.02
C GLY A 1 7.05 40.10 -8.61
N ASP A 2 6.34 39.05 -8.34
CA ASP A 2 5.80 38.89 -7.00
C ASP A 2 6.92 38.34 -6.13
N ASP A 3 7.55 39.24 -5.34
CA ASP A 3 8.45 38.84 -4.29
C ASP A 3 7.62 38.10 -3.22
N GLY A 4 7.88 36.82 -3.02
CA GLY A 4 7.13 35.97 -2.11
C GLY A 4 7.00 36.58 -0.71
N CYS A 5 5.86 36.44 -0.07
CA CYS A 5 5.64 36.91 1.31
C CYS A 5 6.32 35.95 2.29
N THR A 6 7.10 36.49 3.22
CA THR A 6 7.71 35.71 4.32
C THR A 6 7.02 36.05 5.62
N LEU A 7 6.52 35.03 6.30
CA LEU A 7 5.97 35.13 7.66
C LEU A 7 7.02 34.63 8.65
N SER A 8 7.37 35.44 9.63
CA SER A 8 8.33 35.10 10.68
C SER A 8 7.71 35.35 12.05
N LYS A 9 8.11 34.57 13.04
CA LYS A 9 7.73 34.73 14.43
C LYS A 9 8.31 36.04 14.98
N TYR A 10 7.50 36.75 15.74
CA TYR A 10 8.02 37.91 16.50
C TYR A 10 9.00 37.45 17.57
N PRO A 11 10.20 38.04 17.66
CA PRO A 11 11.20 37.66 18.69
C PRO A 11 10.61 37.70 20.10
N GLY A 12 10.75 36.59 20.84
CA GLY A 12 10.24 36.45 22.19
C GLY A 12 8.83 35.88 22.32
N SER A 13 8.15 35.55 21.21
CA SER A 13 6.87 34.83 21.25
C SER A 13 7.05 33.39 21.71
N SER A 14 6.22 32.91 22.65
CA SER A 14 6.17 31.54 23.12
C SER A 14 5.11 30.68 22.43
N VAL A 15 4.52 31.18 21.34
CA VAL A 15 3.48 30.47 20.60
C VAL A 15 4.11 29.32 19.82
N GLY A 16 3.58 28.10 19.97
CA GLY A 16 4.12 26.90 19.32
C GLY A 16 3.78 26.75 17.82
N TYR A 17 2.90 27.59 17.28
CA TYR A 17 2.53 27.60 15.87
C TYR A 17 2.32 29.04 15.40
N LEU A 18 2.82 29.36 14.22
CA LEU A 18 2.53 30.66 13.58
C LEU A 18 1.10 30.69 13.04
N ILE A 19 0.65 29.59 12.44
CA ILE A 19 -0.68 29.45 11.86
C ILE A 19 -1.35 28.16 12.34
N ALA A 20 -2.56 28.31 12.89
CA ALA A 20 -3.42 27.19 13.25
C ALA A 20 -4.69 27.23 12.41
N VAL A 21 -4.95 26.18 11.64
CA VAL A 21 -6.16 26.01 10.84
C VAL A 21 -7.07 25.00 11.54
N THR A 22 -8.16 25.50 12.12
CA THR A 22 -9.14 24.69 12.87
C THR A 22 -10.48 24.56 12.16
N GLY A 23 -10.68 25.34 11.07
CA GLY A 23 -11.91 25.35 10.28
C GLY A 23 -11.80 26.29 9.09
N GLY A 24 -12.86 26.35 8.27
CA GLY A 24 -12.89 27.18 7.07
C GLY A 24 -11.96 26.70 5.95
N THR A 25 -11.59 27.59 5.04
CA THR A 25 -10.67 27.30 3.93
C THR A 25 -9.50 28.29 3.95
N VAL A 26 -8.28 27.78 3.92
CA VAL A 26 -7.05 28.59 3.86
C VAL A 26 -6.23 28.12 2.65
N THR A 27 -5.74 29.08 1.87
CA THR A 27 -4.84 28.83 0.74
C THR A 27 -3.52 29.56 0.98
N PHE A 28 -2.43 28.87 0.79
CA PHE A 28 -1.08 29.41 0.83
C PHE A 28 -0.53 29.39 -0.61
N ASP A 29 -0.27 30.59 -1.15
CA ASP A 29 0.30 30.77 -2.49
C ASP A 29 1.70 31.37 -2.34
N ASP A 30 2.75 30.56 -2.55
CA ASP A 30 4.17 30.94 -2.50
C ASP A 30 4.61 31.70 -1.23
N ILE A 31 4.14 31.24 -0.07
CA ILE A 31 4.47 31.83 1.24
C ILE A 31 5.65 31.10 1.87
N THR A 32 6.62 31.85 2.40
CA THR A 32 7.74 31.29 3.17
C THR A 32 7.53 31.47 4.67
N ILE A 33 7.63 30.36 5.41
CA ILE A 33 7.55 30.27 6.88
C ILE A 33 8.78 29.52 7.38
N ASN A 34 9.81 30.26 7.83
CA ASN A 34 11.13 29.70 8.13
C ASN A 34 11.29 29.18 9.57
N ASP A 35 10.66 29.82 10.56
CA ASP A 35 11.00 29.60 11.96
C ASP A 35 9.90 28.92 12.78
N ASP A 36 8.71 28.77 12.21
CA ASP A 36 7.53 28.24 12.90
C ASP A 36 6.78 27.20 12.09
N SER A 37 5.70 26.67 12.69
CA SER A 37 4.91 25.59 12.10
C SER A 37 3.49 26.02 11.72
N ILE A 38 2.95 25.35 10.71
CA ILE A 38 1.51 25.30 10.42
C ILE A 38 0.93 24.08 11.12
N SER A 39 -0.15 24.27 11.88
CA SER A 39 -0.94 23.20 12.45
C SER A 39 -2.33 23.18 11.80
N VAL A 40 -2.74 22.02 11.27
CA VAL A 40 -4.06 21.80 10.68
C VAL A 40 -4.79 20.74 11.50
N SER A 41 -5.86 21.13 12.18
CA SER A 41 -6.72 20.23 12.95
C SER A 41 -8.16 20.17 12.42
N GLY A 42 -8.50 21.02 11.43
CA GLY A 42 -9.83 21.04 10.80
C GLY A 42 -9.85 21.92 9.55
N GLY A 43 -11.02 21.98 8.91
CA GLY A 43 -11.20 22.78 7.69
C GLY A 43 -10.49 22.23 6.45
N LYS A 44 -10.25 23.11 5.47
CA LYS A 44 -9.55 22.80 4.22
C LYS A 44 -8.34 23.70 4.07
N THR A 45 -7.18 23.11 3.82
CA THR A 45 -5.92 23.81 3.57
C THR A 45 -5.40 23.45 2.19
N VAL A 46 -5.05 24.43 1.38
CA VAL A 46 -4.41 24.26 0.06
C VAL A 46 -3.07 24.95 0.06
N ILE A 47 -2.02 24.26 -0.36
CA ILE A 47 -0.65 24.79 -0.45
C ILE A 47 -0.20 24.68 -1.92
N ASN A 48 0.00 25.83 -2.57
CA ASN A 48 0.34 25.91 -3.99
C ASN A 48 1.80 26.32 -4.23
N GLY A 49 2.61 26.44 -3.19
CA GLY A 49 4.02 26.79 -3.28
C GLY A 49 4.58 27.27 -1.95
N GLY A 50 5.83 27.72 -1.97
CA GLY A 50 6.49 28.31 -0.81
C GLY A 50 7.41 27.34 -0.06
N THR A 51 8.00 27.82 1.05
CA THR A 51 8.91 27.06 1.89
C THR A 51 8.41 27.08 3.33
N TYR A 52 8.37 25.92 3.95
CA TYR A 52 7.77 25.71 5.26
C TYR A 52 8.73 24.96 6.17
N ASN A 53 8.92 25.46 7.38
CA ASN A 53 9.72 24.75 8.38
C ASN A 53 9.01 23.47 8.82
N LYS A 54 7.75 23.58 9.29
CA LYS A 54 6.99 22.42 9.75
C LYS A 54 5.51 22.50 9.39
N LEU A 55 4.96 21.39 8.90
CA LEU A 55 3.53 21.17 8.72
C LEU A 55 3.08 20.00 9.62
N SER A 56 2.13 20.25 10.53
CA SER A 56 1.52 19.23 11.37
C SER A 56 0.02 19.09 11.05
N VAL A 57 -0.42 17.89 10.72
CA VAL A 57 -1.80 17.61 10.31
C VAL A 57 -2.41 16.56 11.24
N SER A 58 -3.32 16.99 12.10
CA SER A 58 -4.08 16.11 13.00
C SER A 58 -5.54 15.95 12.60
N GLY A 59 -6.01 16.68 11.58
CA GLY A 59 -7.38 16.61 11.07
C GLY A 59 -7.59 17.52 9.87
N GLY A 60 -8.83 17.63 9.41
CA GLY A 60 -9.19 18.42 8.24
C GLY A 60 -8.77 17.78 6.91
N THR A 61 -8.80 18.59 5.85
CA THR A 61 -8.36 18.22 4.50
C THR A 61 -7.20 19.10 4.07
N VAL A 62 -6.06 18.51 3.77
CA VAL A 62 -4.88 19.23 3.25
C VAL A 62 -4.61 18.77 1.83
N THR A 63 -4.32 19.72 0.93
CA THR A 63 -3.91 19.45 -0.44
C THR A 63 -2.65 20.25 -0.73
N ILE A 64 -1.55 19.55 -1.02
CA ILE A 64 -0.26 20.16 -1.35
C ILE A 64 0.00 19.97 -2.84
N ASN A 65 -0.02 21.06 -3.59
CA ASN A 65 0.22 21.08 -5.04
C ASN A 65 1.69 21.39 -5.37
N SER A 66 2.36 22.16 -4.50
CA SER A 66 3.77 22.53 -4.61
C SER A 66 4.30 23.00 -3.25
N GLY A 67 5.62 23.11 -3.12
CA GLY A 67 6.27 23.64 -1.93
C GLY A 67 7.37 22.74 -1.40
N THR A 68 8.18 23.31 -0.49
CA THR A 68 9.27 22.61 0.20
C THR A 68 9.04 22.64 1.71
N PHE A 69 9.24 21.53 2.38
CA PHE A 69 8.95 21.33 3.80
C PHE A 69 10.19 20.74 4.48
N SER A 70 10.67 21.38 5.55
CA SER A 70 11.75 20.80 6.35
C SER A 70 11.24 19.63 7.23
N SER A 71 9.97 19.66 7.62
CA SER A 71 9.33 18.58 8.38
C SER A 71 7.83 18.53 8.09
N ILE A 72 7.30 17.32 7.95
CA ILE A 72 5.86 17.07 7.86
C ILE A 72 5.48 15.94 8.84
N ASP A 73 4.39 16.12 9.58
CA ASP A 73 3.84 15.13 10.49
C ASP A 73 2.32 14.99 10.30
N VAL A 74 1.84 13.75 10.15
CA VAL A 74 0.42 13.40 10.00
C VAL A 74 0.03 12.48 11.12
N SER A 75 -0.69 13.02 12.11
CA SER A 75 -1.26 12.27 13.22
C SER A 75 -2.76 11.99 13.07
N ALA A 76 -3.36 12.41 11.94
CA ALA A 76 -4.75 12.10 11.61
C ALA A 76 -4.91 10.58 11.35
N GLU A 77 -5.90 9.96 12.02
CA GLU A 77 -6.13 8.52 11.95
C GLU A 77 -6.33 8.01 10.51
N GLY A 78 -5.61 6.95 10.16
CA GLY A 78 -5.69 6.30 8.84
C GLY A 78 -5.08 7.09 7.69
N LYS A 79 -4.39 8.22 7.94
CA LYS A 79 -3.73 9.03 6.91
C LYS A 79 -2.21 8.90 6.94
N ALA A 80 -1.60 9.13 5.78
CA ALA A 80 -0.16 9.20 5.57
C ALA A 80 0.19 10.46 4.75
N LEU A 81 1.48 10.71 4.53
CA LEU A 81 1.94 11.89 3.77
C LEU A 81 1.38 11.94 2.34
N LYS A 82 1.19 10.78 1.70
CA LYS A 82 0.56 10.68 0.36
C LYS A 82 -0.84 11.27 0.29
N ASP A 83 -1.60 11.21 1.40
CA ASP A 83 -2.98 11.70 1.47
C ASP A 83 -3.06 13.23 1.55
N LEU A 84 -1.90 13.90 1.67
CA LEU A 84 -1.78 15.35 1.61
C LEU A 84 -1.46 15.87 0.21
N LEU A 85 -0.98 15.00 -0.69
CA LEU A 85 -0.55 15.41 -2.03
C LEU A 85 -1.74 15.71 -2.94
N GLY A 86 -1.60 16.72 -3.77
CA GLY A 86 -2.48 16.96 -4.90
C GLY A 86 -2.38 15.87 -5.96
N GLU A 87 -3.27 15.91 -6.93
CA GLU A 87 -3.27 14.95 -8.03
C GLU A 87 -1.96 15.00 -8.83
N ASN A 88 -1.42 13.82 -9.19
CA ASN A 88 -0.17 13.69 -9.95
C ASN A 88 1.04 14.38 -9.28
N LYS A 89 1.11 14.35 -7.95
CA LYS A 89 2.22 14.91 -7.18
C LYS A 89 2.95 13.81 -6.40
N ALA A 90 4.24 14.05 -6.14
CA ALA A 90 5.06 13.22 -5.25
C ALA A 90 6.02 14.10 -4.45
N PHE A 91 6.53 13.56 -3.35
CA PHE A 91 7.65 14.17 -2.63
C PHE A 91 8.99 13.65 -3.15
N THR A 92 9.97 14.54 -3.20
CA THR A 92 11.38 14.21 -3.36
C THR A 92 12.18 14.74 -2.17
N THR A 93 13.25 14.04 -1.84
CA THR A 93 14.27 14.47 -0.89
C THR A 93 15.20 15.49 -1.55
N SER A 94 16.06 16.17 -0.76
CA SER A 94 17.00 17.16 -1.24
C SER A 94 18.03 16.63 -2.26
N ASP A 95 18.25 15.30 -2.30
CA ASP A 95 19.10 14.64 -3.30
C ASP A 95 18.32 14.24 -4.59
N GLY A 96 17.05 14.64 -4.70
CA GLY A 96 16.20 14.44 -5.87
C GLY A 96 15.59 13.04 -5.99
N LYS A 97 15.74 12.18 -4.96
CA LYS A 97 15.10 10.85 -4.96
C LYS A 97 13.64 10.95 -4.55
N LEU A 98 12.81 10.10 -5.16
CA LEU A 98 11.41 9.94 -4.74
C LEU A 98 11.35 9.47 -3.28
N PHE A 99 10.49 10.13 -2.52
CA PHE A 99 10.25 9.81 -1.12
C PHE A 99 9.00 8.94 -0.96
N ASP A 100 9.13 7.86 -0.19
CA ASP A 100 8.01 6.99 0.14
C ASP A 100 6.99 7.69 1.06
N ALA A 101 5.99 8.29 0.46
CA ALA A 101 4.94 9.03 1.16
C ALA A 101 3.88 8.15 1.85
N SER A 102 4.06 6.83 1.90
CA SER A 102 3.23 5.94 2.75
C SER A 102 3.53 6.09 4.25
N LYS A 103 4.63 6.78 4.60
CA LYS A 103 4.97 7.15 5.98
C LYS A 103 4.01 8.23 6.52
N VAL A 104 3.96 8.36 7.84
CA VAL A 104 3.15 9.38 8.53
C VAL A 104 3.92 10.64 8.87
N SER A 105 5.26 10.59 8.86
CA SER A 105 6.11 11.75 9.17
C SER A 105 7.46 11.70 8.48
N GLU A 106 8.07 12.86 8.28
CA GLU A 106 9.46 13.03 7.89
C GLU A 106 10.04 14.30 8.56
N SER A 107 11.22 14.17 9.17
CA SER A 107 11.91 15.27 9.86
C SER A 107 13.40 15.33 9.56
N ASP A 108 13.98 14.29 8.99
CA ASP A 108 15.41 14.17 8.74
C ASP A 108 15.80 14.69 7.36
N ASN A 109 14.84 14.71 6.43
CA ASN A 109 15.03 15.18 5.07
C ASN A 109 14.02 16.28 4.72
N SER A 110 14.51 17.32 4.08
CA SER A 110 13.62 18.29 3.45
C SER A 110 12.89 17.65 2.26
N LEU A 111 11.57 17.80 2.23
CA LEU A 111 10.72 17.27 1.18
C LEU A 111 10.26 18.38 0.25
N THR A 112 10.43 18.19 -1.06
CA THR A 112 9.91 19.07 -2.10
C THR A 112 8.85 18.35 -2.92
N VAL A 113 7.72 19.03 -3.17
CA VAL A 113 6.65 18.50 -4.01
C VAL A 113 6.95 18.74 -5.48
N ILE A 114 6.87 17.70 -6.29
CA ILE A 114 7.10 17.72 -7.73
C ILE A 114 5.90 17.16 -8.50
N ASP A 115 5.84 17.45 -9.81
CA ASP A 115 4.93 16.76 -10.73
C ASP A 115 5.38 15.29 -10.91
N HIS A 116 4.43 14.38 -10.76
CA HIS A 116 4.68 12.94 -10.83
C HIS A 116 3.47 12.20 -11.45
N SER A 117 3.21 12.47 -12.71
CA SER A 117 2.07 11.92 -13.45
C SER A 117 2.27 10.48 -13.94
N LYS A 118 3.50 9.98 -13.92
CA LYS A 118 3.84 8.61 -14.34
C LYS A 118 4.59 7.88 -13.24
N HIS A 119 4.02 6.76 -12.79
CA HIS A 119 4.65 5.91 -11.80
C HIS A 119 5.60 4.91 -12.48
N GLU A 120 6.84 4.83 -11.99
CA GLU A 120 7.76 3.74 -12.32
C GLU A 120 7.64 2.69 -11.22
N TYR A 121 7.13 1.53 -11.58
CA TYR A 121 6.83 0.46 -10.63
C TYR A 121 7.94 -0.58 -10.58
N ASP A 122 8.20 -1.08 -9.38
CA ASP A 122 8.97 -2.30 -9.18
C ASP A 122 8.15 -3.55 -9.53
N GLU A 123 8.76 -4.73 -9.38
CA GLU A 123 8.13 -6.03 -9.67
C GLU A 123 6.90 -6.35 -8.78
N THR A 124 6.71 -5.63 -7.69
CA THR A 124 5.56 -5.76 -6.79
C THR A 124 4.44 -4.77 -7.13
N GLY A 125 4.65 -3.88 -8.10
CA GLY A 125 3.74 -2.81 -8.48
C GLY A 125 3.79 -1.60 -7.54
N ARG A 126 4.91 -1.39 -6.83
CA ARG A 126 5.13 -0.24 -5.96
C ARG A 126 6.02 0.79 -6.65
N CYS A 127 5.60 2.04 -6.62
CA CYS A 127 6.42 3.17 -7.04
C CYS A 127 7.26 3.69 -5.87
N GLY A 128 8.46 4.20 -6.16
CA GLY A 128 9.33 4.83 -5.15
C GLY A 128 8.67 5.99 -4.39
N CYS A 129 7.62 6.60 -4.93
CA CYS A 129 6.81 7.62 -4.24
C CYS A 129 5.86 7.05 -3.16
N GLY A 130 5.79 5.74 -3.01
CA GLY A 130 4.89 5.05 -2.08
C GLY A 130 3.52 4.69 -2.66
N TYR A 131 3.23 5.07 -3.91
CA TYR A 131 2.02 4.61 -4.58
C TYR A 131 2.08 3.12 -4.85
N GLN A 132 1.00 2.41 -4.55
CA GLN A 132 0.83 0.99 -4.83
C GLN A 132 -0.23 0.82 -5.92
N CYS A 133 0.13 0.14 -7.00
CA CYS A 133 -0.81 -0.22 -8.04
C CYS A 133 -1.95 -1.08 -7.48
N ALA A 134 -3.18 -0.76 -7.83
CA ALA A 134 -4.36 -1.51 -7.38
C ALA A 134 -4.51 -2.86 -8.07
N HIS A 135 -3.74 -3.13 -9.13
CA HIS A 135 -3.82 -4.32 -9.98
C HIS A 135 -5.25 -4.63 -10.46
N SER A 136 -5.99 -3.59 -10.84
CA SER A 136 -7.40 -3.70 -11.24
C SER A 136 -7.59 -4.36 -12.60
N GLU A 137 -6.61 -4.26 -13.48
CA GLU A 137 -6.65 -4.79 -14.84
C GLU A 137 -5.54 -5.81 -15.06
N ILE A 138 -5.88 -7.10 -14.99
CA ILE A 138 -4.97 -8.22 -15.17
C ILE A 138 -5.30 -8.90 -16.51
N ASN A 139 -4.29 -9.07 -17.36
CA ASN A 139 -4.44 -9.77 -18.63
C ASN A 139 -4.50 -11.30 -18.48
N ALA A 140 -4.69 -12.02 -19.59
CA ALA A 140 -4.81 -13.48 -19.59
C ALA A 140 -3.54 -14.20 -19.09
N GLU A 141 -2.37 -13.57 -19.21
CA GLU A 141 -1.09 -14.08 -18.75
C GLU A 141 -0.84 -13.80 -17.26
N GLY A 142 -1.81 -13.21 -16.55
CA GLY A 142 -1.69 -12.87 -15.13
C GLY A 142 -0.72 -11.69 -14.88
N VAL A 143 -0.65 -10.74 -15.81
CA VAL A 143 0.20 -9.53 -15.71
C VAL A 143 -0.69 -8.30 -15.61
N CYS A 144 -0.34 -7.39 -14.72
CA CYS A 144 -1.05 -6.12 -14.58
C CYS A 144 -0.76 -5.21 -15.78
N ASN A 145 -1.82 -4.68 -16.41
CA ASN A 145 -1.68 -3.79 -17.56
C ASN A 145 -1.09 -2.42 -17.20
N GLU A 146 -1.23 -2.01 -15.94
CA GLU A 146 -0.72 -0.71 -15.47
C GLU A 146 0.76 -0.77 -15.06
N CYS A 147 1.12 -1.71 -14.19
CA CYS A 147 2.47 -1.75 -13.60
C CYS A 147 3.36 -2.90 -14.10
N ASN A 148 2.84 -3.76 -14.98
CA ASN A 148 3.51 -4.96 -15.49
C ASN A 148 3.91 -5.99 -14.42
N ALA A 149 3.45 -5.83 -13.17
CA ALA A 149 3.70 -6.81 -12.13
C ALA A 149 3.02 -8.14 -12.45
N LYS A 150 3.72 -9.24 -12.15
CA LYS A 150 3.25 -10.60 -12.41
C LYS A 150 2.46 -11.10 -11.19
N MET A 151 1.18 -11.43 -11.38
CA MET A 151 0.35 -12.00 -10.32
C MET A 151 0.56 -13.51 -10.22
N TYR A 152 0.79 -14.01 -9.00
CA TYR A 152 0.86 -15.46 -8.74
C TYR A 152 -0.50 -16.05 -8.43
N ALA A 153 -1.37 -15.28 -7.78
CA ALA A 153 -2.69 -15.77 -7.41
C ALA A 153 -3.77 -14.70 -7.47
N ALA A 154 -5.00 -15.13 -7.66
CA ALA A 154 -6.22 -14.35 -7.49
C ALA A 154 -7.08 -14.97 -6.39
N VAL A 155 -7.52 -14.17 -5.40
CA VAL A 155 -8.44 -14.64 -4.37
C VAL A 155 -9.82 -14.06 -4.65
N THR A 156 -10.78 -14.95 -4.84
CA THR A 156 -12.18 -14.62 -5.05
C THR A 156 -12.97 -14.82 -3.77
N VAL A 157 -13.52 -13.73 -3.24
CA VAL A 157 -14.39 -13.73 -2.06
C VAL A 157 -15.82 -13.48 -2.51
N LYS A 158 -16.74 -14.33 -2.09
CA LYS A 158 -18.17 -14.18 -2.30
C LYS A 158 -18.83 -13.66 -1.04
N SER A 159 -19.57 -12.57 -1.15
CA SER A 159 -20.37 -12.00 -0.07
C SER A 159 -21.82 -11.83 -0.51
N GLU A 160 -22.71 -11.50 0.40
CA GLU A 160 -24.12 -11.19 0.10
C GLU A 160 -24.27 -10.01 -0.87
N THR A 161 -23.31 -9.10 -0.89
CA THR A 161 -23.30 -7.89 -1.72
C THR A 161 -22.62 -8.07 -3.06
N GLY A 162 -21.99 -9.24 -3.32
CA GLY A 162 -21.33 -9.51 -4.60
C GLY A 162 -20.08 -10.36 -4.50
N THR A 163 -19.35 -10.40 -5.61
CA THR A 163 -18.09 -11.12 -5.73
C THR A 163 -16.95 -10.12 -5.89
N THR A 164 -15.92 -10.25 -5.06
CA THR A 164 -14.70 -9.44 -5.12
C THR A 164 -13.52 -10.33 -5.50
N VAL A 165 -12.67 -9.86 -6.42
CA VAL A 165 -11.42 -10.54 -6.79
C VAL A 165 -10.26 -9.63 -6.42
N LYS A 166 -9.28 -10.19 -5.70
CA LYS A 166 -8.04 -9.51 -5.34
C LYS A 166 -6.86 -10.29 -5.88
N TYR A 167 -5.90 -9.59 -6.49
CA TYR A 167 -4.71 -10.18 -7.11
C TYR A 167 -3.49 -9.99 -6.24
N PHE A 168 -2.56 -10.95 -6.28
CA PHE A 168 -1.39 -10.97 -5.42
C PHE A 168 -0.11 -11.29 -6.20
N THR A 169 0.90 -10.44 -5.97
CA THR A 169 2.27 -10.64 -6.48
C THR A 169 3.10 -11.57 -5.57
N LYS A 170 2.61 -11.89 -4.36
CA LYS A 170 3.22 -12.82 -3.43
C LYS A 170 2.23 -13.89 -3.00
N LEU A 171 2.66 -15.15 -3.11
CA LEU A 171 1.80 -16.29 -2.77
C LEU A 171 1.47 -16.35 -1.27
N THR A 172 2.43 -16.00 -0.40
CA THR A 172 2.22 -15.92 1.05
C THR A 172 1.09 -14.96 1.43
N GLU A 173 1.09 -13.75 0.86
CA GLU A 173 0.05 -12.75 1.11
C GLU A 173 -1.32 -13.21 0.60
N ALA A 174 -1.36 -13.97 -0.51
CA ALA A 174 -2.59 -14.54 -1.03
C ALA A 174 -3.21 -15.56 -0.06
N PHE A 175 -2.39 -16.46 0.50
CA PHE A 175 -2.82 -17.42 1.50
C PHE A 175 -3.24 -16.76 2.82
N GLU A 176 -2.48 -15.80 3.32
CA GLU A 176 -2.82 -15.03 4.51
C GLU A 176 -4.15 -14.28 4.35
N PHE A 177 -4.39 -13.67 3.20
CA PHE A 177 -5.65 -13.01 2.89
C PHE A 177 -6.81 -14.01 2.84
N ALA A 178 -6.62 -15.15 2.15
CA ALA A 178 -7.64 -16.17 1.98
C ALA A 178 -8.03 -16.84 3.31
N ALA A 179 -7.09 -16.99 4.24
CA ALA A 179 -7.30 -17.62 5.53
C ALA A 179 -8.06 -16.78 6.56
N LYS A 180 -8.24 -15.49 6.32
CA LYS A 180 -8.98 -14.62 7.25
C LYS A 180 -10.44 -15.09 7.37
N ASN A 181 -10.96 -15.08 8.60
CA ASN A 181 -12.35 -15.52 8.88
C ASN A 181 -13.40 -14.76 8.06
N GLU A 182 -13.18 -13.51 7.76
CA GLU A 182 -14.03 -12.68 6.90
C GLU A 182 -14.09 -13.15 5.44
N ASN A 183 -13.08 -13.93 5.00
CA ASN A 183 -12.95 -14.47 3.65
C ASN A 183 -13.27 -15.98 3.58
N LYS A 184 -13.95 -16.54 4.61
CA LYS A 184 -14.27 -17.95 4.68
C LYS A 184 -14.98 -18.46 3.44
N GLY A 185 -14.54 -19.61 2.92
CA GLY A 185 -15.10 -20.23 1.71
C GLY A 185 -14.64 -19.55 0.39
N CYS A 186 -13.59 -18.73 0.46
CA CYS A 186 -13.01 -18.12 -0.73
C CYS A 186 -12.29 -19.14 -1.62
N THR A 187 -12.01 -18.73 -2.86
CA THR A 187 -11.19 -19.49 -3.80
C THR A 187 -9.92 -18.71 -4.12
N LEU A 188 -8.77 -19.30 -3.81
CA LEU A 188 -7.46 -18.87 -4.28
C LEU A 188 -7.17 -19.61 -5.58
N LYS A 189 -7.07 -18.90 -6.69
CA LYS A 189 -6.75 -19.47 -8.01
C LYS A 189 -5.33 -19.12 -8.38
N MET A 190 -4.52 -20.14 -8.74
CA MET A 190 -3.18 -19.91 -9.29
C MET A 190 -3.27 -19.32 -10.71
N LEU A 191 -2.39 -18.36 -11.00
CA LEU A 191 -2.30 -17.68 -12.30
C LEU A 191 -1.01 -18.04 -13.04
N ARG A 192 -0.05 -18.67 -12.34
CA ARG A 192 1.22 -19.18 -12.88
C ARG A 192 1.86 -20.17 -11.93
N ASP A 193 2.91 -20.84 -12.42
CA ASP A 193 3.78 -21.67 -11.57
C ASP A 193 4.46 -20.83 -10.50
N PHE A 194 4.64 -21.44 -9.32
CA PHE A 194 5.39 -20.87 -8.20
C PHE A 194 6.41 -21.87 -7.68
N PHE A 195 7.69 -21.58 -7.88
CA PHE A 195 8.80 -22.43 -7.46
C PHE A 195 9.77 -21.63 -6.60
N ASP A 196 9.57 -21.65 -5.28
CA ASP A 196 10.49 -21.02 -4.34
C ASP A 196 10.65 -21.89 -3.08
N ARG A 197 11.79 -22.56 -2.99
CA ARG A 197 12.16 -23.45 -1.89
C ARG A 197 12.48 -22.73 -0.58
N ASN A 198 12.44 -21.41 -0.56
CA ASN A 198 12.61 -20.61 0.66
C ASN A 198 11.28 -20.07 1.20
N THR A 199 10.18 -20.28 0.48
CA THR A 199 8.87 -19.81 0.89
C THR A 199 8.19 -20.79 1.83
N ASP A 200 7.80 -20.30 3.00
CA ASP A 200 6.93 -20.99 3.95
C ASP A 200 5.51 -20.43 3.85
N ILE A 201 4.53 -21.30 3.70
CA ILE A 201 3.11 -20.95 3.74
C ILE A 201 2.56 -21.32 5.12
N ASN A 202 2.05 -20.32 5.83
CA ASN A 202 1.40 -20.51 7.13
C ASN A 202 -0.05 -20.05 7.03
N VAL A 203 -0.99 -20.96 7.33
CA VAL A 203 -2.43 -20.72 7.20
C VAL A 203 -3.11 -21.01 8.52
N ASN A 204 -3.70 -19.98 9.14
CA ASN A 204 -4.31 -20.11 10.46
C ASN A 204 -5.82 -19.84 10.39
N GLY A 205 -6.60 -20.85 10.68
CA GLY A 205 -8.06 -20.80 10.65
C GLY A 205 -8.63 -20.74 9.24
N GLY A 206 -9.94 -20.59 9.15
CA GLY A 206 -10.65 -20.39 7.89
C GLY A 206 -10.95 -21.68 7.11
N GLU A 207 -11.61 -21.47 5.98
CA GLU A 207 -11.94 -22.50 4.99
C GLU A 207 -11.64 -21.90 3.62
N LEU A 208 -10.78 -22.55 2.83
CA LEU A 208 -10.42 -22.07 1.52
C LEU A 208 -10.28 -23.20 0.49
N THR A 209 -10.56 -22.87 -0.75
CA THR A 209 -10.25 -23.72 -1.90
C THR A 209 -9.06 -23.14 -2.64
N VAL A 210 -8.03 -23.94 -2.85
CA VAL A 210 -6.89 -23.62 -3.73
C VAL A 210 -7.12 -24.29 -5.08
N ASP A 211 -7.44 -23.52 -6.09
CA ASP A 211 -7.55 -23.97 -7.47
C ASP A 211 -6.20 -23.79 -8.15
N MET A 212 -5.51 -24.90 -8.35
CA MET A 212 -4.18 -24.92 -8.97
C MET A 212 -4.22 -24.50 -10.45
N ASN A 213 -5.39 -24.62 -11.12
CA ASN A 213 -5.57 -24.18 -12.49
C ASN A 213 -4.54 -24.74 -13.48
N GLY A 214 -4.00 -25.93 -13.19
CA GLY A 214 -2.95 -26.59 -13.97
C GLY A 214 -1.52 -26.11 -13.71
N PHE A 215 -1.31 -25.14 -12.81
CA PHE A 215 0.01 -24.65 -12.45
C PHE A 215 0.62 -25.43 -11.29
N GLY A 216 1.95 -25.56 -11.29
CA GLY A 216 2.71 -26.19 -10.22
C GLY A 216 3.03 -25.18 -9.09
N VAL A 217 3.02 -25.69 -7.87
CA VAL A 217 3.54 -24.98 -6.69
C VAL A 217 4.61 -25.83 -6.06
N TYR A 218 5.78 -25.25 -5.76
CA TYR A 218 6.86 -25.90 -5.01
C TYR A 218 7.41 -24.92 -3.98
N ILE A 219 7.29 -25.26 -2.70
CA ILE A 219 7.59 -24.41 -1.55
C ILE A 219 8.45 -25.14 -0.51
N ASN A 220 8.98 -24.41 0.47
CA ASN A 220 9.76 -24.98 1.57
C ASN A 220 8.87 -25.77 2.53
N SER A 221 7.90 -25.13 3.14
CA SER A 221 6.97 -25.76 4.08
C SER A 221 5.54 -25.24 3.92
N PHE A 222 4.60 -26.09 4.30
CA PHE A 222 3.19 -25.72 4.42
C PHE A 222 2.67 -26.07 5.82
N ASN A 223 2.26 -25.07 6.57
CA ASN A 223 1.77 -25.22 7.93
C ASN A 223 0.34 -24.69 8.05
N GLY A 224 -0.59 -25.53 8.46
CA GLY A 224 -1.98 -25.17 8.70
C GLY A 224 -2.35 -25.38 10.17
N SER A 225 -3.10 -24.46 10.76
CA SER A 225 -3.67 -24.61 12.09
C SER A 225 -5.15 -24.25 12.09
N GLY A 226 -6.01 -25.20 12.48
CA GLY A 226 -7.46 -25.02 12.53
C GLY A 226 -8.11 -24.72 11.19
N THR A 227 -7.46 -25.05 10.07
CA THR A 227 -7.86 -24.66 8.72
C THR A 227 -8.43 -25.84 7.95
N GLN A 228 -9.47 -25.61 7.14
CA GLN A 228 -9.98 -26.58 6.17
C GLN A 228 -9.57 -26.11 4.76
N ILE A 229 -8.73 -26.89 4.08
CA ILE A 229 -8.19 -26.55 2.78
C ILE A 229 -8.55 -27.64 1.78
N THR A 230 -9.07 -27.23 0.63
CA THR A 230 -9.20 -28.10 -0.54
C THR A 230 -8.24 -27.63 -1.62
N ILE A 231 -7.26 -28.42 -1.98
CA ILE A 231 -6.34 -28.18 -3.10
C ILE A 231 -6.80 -29.02 -4.28
N ARG A 232 -7.17 -28.37 -5.35
CA ARG A 232 -7.77 -29.04 -6.52
C ARG A 232 -7.19 -28.54 -7.85
N SER A 233 -7.28 -29.38 -8.87
CA SER A 233 -6.99 -28.99 -10.24
C SER A 233 -7.75 -29.90 -11.22
N ASP A 234 -8.25 -29.33 -12.30
CA ASP A 234 -8.84 -30.07 -13.42
C ASP A 234 -7.77 -30.48 -14.46
N SER A 235 -6.53 -30.05 -14.29
CA SER A 235 -5.40 -30.37 -15.14
C SER A 235 -4.21 -30.84 -14.28
N LYS A 236 -3.33 -31.67 -14.87
CA LYS A 236 -2.17 -32.20 -14.16
C LYS A 236 -1.29 -31.09 -13.62
N CYS A 237 -1.02 -31.11 -12.33
CA CYS A 237 -0.13 -30.20 -11.65
C CYS A 237 0.51 -30.85 -10.42
N THR A 238 1.51 -30.21 -9.83
CA THR A 238 2.18 -30.68 -8.61
C THR A 238 2.08 -29.63 -7.54
N PHE A 239 1.74 -30.07 -6.32
CA PHE A 239 1.88 -29.29 -5.10
C PHE A 239 3.01 -29.89 -4.26
N GLY A 240 4.22 -29.40 -4.46
CA GLY A 240 5.44 -29.93 -3.80
C GLY A 240 5.81 -29.11 -2.57
N VAL A 241 6.19 -29.83 -1.50
CA VAL A 241 6.68 -29.25 -0.24
C VAL A 241 7.98 -29.96 0.15
N GLU A 242 9.07 -29.18 0.29
CA GLU A 242 10.42 -29.75 0.49
C GLU A 242 10.64 -30.23 1.93
N ASN A 243 10.34 -29.41 2.93
CA ASN A 243 10.71 -29.65 4.32
C ASN A 243 9.53 -30.00 5.24
N GLY A 244 8.34 -30.17 4.71
CA GLY A 244 7.24 -30.70 5.47
C GLY A 244 5.90 -30.02 5.26
N PHE A 245 4.90 -30.84 5.39
CA PHE A 245 3.49 -30.48 5.38
C PHE A 245 2.92 -30.79 6.76
N SER A 246 2.57 -29.75 7.51
CA SER A 246 2.08 -29.89 8.89
C SER A 246 0.68 -29.32 9.04
N MET A 247 -0.21 -30.05 9.69
CA MET A 247 -1.56 -29.62 10.01
C MET A 247 -1.86 -29.83 11.50
N ASP A 248 -2.24 -28.76 12.19
CA ASP A 248 -2.65 -28.80 13.58
C ASP A 248 -4.15 -28.43 13.69
N GLY A 249 -4.99 -29.44 13.96
CA GLY A 249 -6.43 -29.23 14.13
C GLY A 249 -7.19 -28.79 12.89
N GLY A 250 -6.80 -29.28 11.72
CA GLY A 250 -7.46 -28.98 10.44
C GLY A 250 -7.48 -30.15 9.48
N THR A 251 -7.90 -29.91 8.25
CA THR A 251 -7.90 -30.90 7.17
C THR A 251 -7.38 -30.30 5.87
N VAL A 252 -6.62 -31.12 5.12
CA VAL A 252 -6.30 -30.83 3.72
C VAL A 252 -6.84 -31.95 2.86
N THR A 253 -7.54 -31.59 1.82
CA THR A 253 -8.08 -32.50 0.83
C THR A 253 -7.46 -32.19 -0.53
N PHE A 254 -6.83 -33.16 -1.15
CA PHE A 254 -6.38 -33.09 -2.53
C PHE A 254 -7.40 -33.72 -3.45
N SER A 255 -7.75 -33.09 -4.55
CA SER A 255 -8.74 -33.60 -5.50
C SER A 255 -8.39 -33.25 -6.94
N GLY A 256 -8.92 -34.04 -7.88
CA GLY A 256 -8.61 -33.92 -9.30
C GLY A 256 -7.20 -34.40 -9.66
N GLU A 257 -6.53 -33.70 -10.56
CA GLU A 257 -5.24 -34.09 -11.17
C GLU A 257 -4.03 -33.49 -10.40
N VAL A 258 -4.11 -33.38 -9.07
CA VAL A 258 -3.02 -32.88 -8.21
C VAL A 258 -2.14 -34.01 -7.74
N SER A 259 -0.83 -33.91 -8.01
CA SER A 259 0.22 -34.75 -7.42
C SER A 259 0.86 -34.00 -6.23
N VAL A 260 1.22 -34.74 -5.18
CA VAL A 260 1.87 -34.19 -3.97
C VAL A 260 3.27 -34.81 -3.83
#